data_353f2e602d78e220a774332938752dca
#
_entry.id   353f2e602d78e220a774332938752dca
#
_cell.length_a   1.000
_cell.length_b   1.000
_cell.length_c   1.000
_cell.angle_alpha   90.00
_cell.angle_beta   90.00
_cell.angle_gamma   90.00
#
_symmetry.space_group_name_H-M   'P 1'
#
loop_
_entity.id
_entity.type
_entity.pdbx_description
1 polymer ?
#
loop_
_entity_poly.entity_id
_entity_poly.type
_entity_poly.pdbx_seq_one_letter_code
_entity_poly.pdbx_strand_id
1 'polypeptide(L)' 'MEKRLFKIEDRFCEECAMALRRFVGRMDGVESIDVENKMIAVVFNPSKMPEERLERITKDSLEKLGHKLIE' A
#
# COMPACT_ATOMS: atom_id res chain seq x y z
N MET A 1 -12.41 11.31 1.06
CA MET A 1 -11.40 10.25 1.14
C MET A 1 -11.74 9.13 0.18
N GLU A 2 -10.76 8.61 -0.50
CA GLU A 2 -10.94 7.48 -1.40
C GLU A 2 -10.23 6.25 -0.86
N LYS A 3 -10.71 5.09 -1.27
CA LYS A 3 -10.13 3.81 -0.88
C LYS A 3 -9.63 3.09 -2.13
N ARG A 4 -8.40 2.63 -2.08
CA ARG A 4 -7.79 1.87 -3.17
C ARG A 4 -7.40 0.49 -2.66
N LEU A 5 -7.75 -0.53 -3.43
CA LEU A 5 -7.39 -1.91 -3.12
C LEU A 5 -6.29 -2.37 -4.07
N PHE A 6 -5.26 -2.97 -3.50
CA PHE A 6 -4.17 -3.55 -4.26
C PHE A 6 -4.10 -5.04 -3.98
N LYS A 7 -3.91 -5.84 -5.01
CA LYS A 7 -3.74 -7.28 -4.88
C LYS A 7 -2.30 -7.65 -5.10
N ILE A 8 -1.81 -8.61 -4.33
CA ILE A 8 -0.44 -9.08 -4.44
C ILE A 8 -0.43 -10.57 -4.71
N GLU A 9 0.68 -11.04 -5.29
CA GLU A 9 0.83 -12.43 -5.69
C GLU A 9 0.96 -13.38 -4.50
N ASP A 10 1.78 -12.99 -3.53
CA ASP A 10 2.06 -13.83 -2.36
C ASP A 10 1.47 -13.24 -1.09
N ARG A 11 1.32 -14.11 -0.08
CA ARG A 11 0.87 -13.66 1.23
C ARG A 11 1.95 -12.81 1.89
N PHE A 12 1.53 -11.80 2.61
CA PHE A 12 2.44 -11.01 3.43
C PHE A 12 2.85 -11.76 4.68
N CYS A 13 4.13 -11.67 5.03
CA CYS A 13 4.57 -12.02 6.37
C CYS A 13 4.26 -10.83 7.28
N GLU A 14 4.26 -11.05 8.59
CA GLU A 14 3.98 -9.98 9.53
C GLU A 14 4.96 -8.82 9.41
N GLU A 15 6.23 -9.13 9.25
CA GLU A 15 7.25 -8.10 9.11
C GLU A 15 7.03 -7.23 7.88
N CYS A 16 6.68 -7.87 6.77
CA CYS A 16 6.39 -7.14 5.53
C CYS A 16 5.17 -6.24 5.68
N ALA A 17 4.13 -6.74 6.33
CA ALA A 17 2.93 -5.96 6.56
C ALA A 17 3.23 -4.75 7.43
N MET A 18 4.00 -4.92 8.49
CA MET A 18 4.39 -3.83 9.38
C MET A 18 5.26 -2.81 8.66
N ALA A 19 6.21 -3.27 7.85
CA ALA A 19 7.07 -2.39 7.08
C ALA A 19 6.25 -1.55 6.10
N LEU A 20 5.32 -2.19 5.40
CA LEU A 20 4.47 -1.48 4.45
C LEU A 20 3.61 -0.43 5.14
N ARG A 21 3.05 -0.77 6.29
CA ARG A 21 2.27 0.19 7.08
C ARG A 21 3.11 1.38 7.50
N ARG A 22 4.35 1.17 7.84
CA ARG A 22 5.25 2.25 8.23
C ARG A 22 5.61 3.14 7.05
N PHE A 23 5.89 2.55 5.90
CA PHE A 23 6.27 3.34 4.73
C PHE A 23 5.09 4.10 4.16
N VAL A 24 4.03 3.40 3.82
CA VAL A 24 2.88 4.01 3.14
C VAL A 24 2.00 4.78 4.12
N GLY A 25 1.79 4.24 5.31
CA GLY A 25 0.93 4.86 6.30
C GLY A 25 1.42 6.21 6.82
N ARG A 26 2.72 6.51 6.64
CA ARG A 26 3.29 7.78 7.05
C ARG A 26 3.31 8.84 5.96
N MET A 27 2.92 8.46 4.76
CA MET A 27 2.88 9.40 3.65
C MET A 27 1.80 10.45 3.86
N ASP A 28 2.13 11.70 3.52
CA ASP A 28 1.15 12.76 3.59
C ASP A 28 0.03 12.47 2.58
N GLY A 29 -1.20 12.54 3.06
CA GLY A 29 -2.35 12.22 2.23
C GLY A 29 -2.88 10.82 2.42
N VAL A 30 -2.15 9.95 3.11
CA VAL A 30 -2.63 8.61 3.43
C VAL A 30 -3.29 8.64 4.80
N GLU A 31 -4.57 8.27 4.86
CA GLU A 31 -5.34 8.27 6.09
C GLU A 31 -5.13 6.98 6.87
N SER A 32 -5.24 5.86 6.19
CA SER A 32 -5.06 4.56 6.84
C SER A 32 -4.65 3.52 5.82
N ILE A 33 -4.07 2.44 6.31
CA ILE A 33 -3.69 1.31 5.48
C ILE A 33 -3.96 0.02 6.25
N ASP A 34 -4.65 -0.91 5.60
CA ASP A 34 -4.89 -2.24 6.14
C ASP A 34 -4.27 -3.26 5.21
N VAL A 35 -3.55 -4.21 5.81
CA VAL A 35 -2.89 -5.27 5.05
C VAL A 35 -3.52 -6.59 5.45
N GLU A 36 -4.12 -7.27 4.48
CA GLU A 36 -4.68 -8.60 4.66
C GLU A 36 -3.85 -9.59 3.84
N ASN A 37 -4.23 -10.86 3.84
CA ASN A 37 -3.41 -11.92 3.25
C ASN A 37 -2.75 -11.58 1.91
N LYS A 38 -3.55 -11.24 0.93
CA LYS A 38 -3.04 -10.92 -0.41
C LYS A 38 -3.57 -9.58 -0.92
N MET A 39 -4.06 -8.77 -0.01
CA MET A 39 -4.71 -7.52 -0.37
C MET A 39 -4.29 -6.39 0.55
N ILE A 40 -4.14 -5.22 -0.03
CA ILE A 40 -3.84 -4.01 0.71
C ILE A 40 -4.95 -3.02 0.44
N ALA A 41 -5.52 -2.46 1.50
CA ALA A 41 -6.54 -1.42 1.39
C ALA A 41 -5.96 -0.12 1.94
N VAL A 42 -5.94 0.92 1.12
CA VAL A 42 -5.42 2.22 1.50
C VAL A 42 -6.52 3.25 1.37
N VAL A 43 -6.75 4.00 2.45
CA VAL A 43 -7.65 5.15 2.44
C VAL A 43 -6.78 6.40 2.35
N PHE A 44 -7.03 7.20 1.36
CA PHE A 44 -6.19 8.35 1.08
C PHE A 44 -6.99 9.57 0.63
N ASN A 45 -6.36 10.73 0.72
CA ASN A 45 -6.93 11.98 0.23
C ASN A 45 -6.34 12.29 -1.14
N PRO A 46 -7.13 12.16 -2.22
CA PRO A 46 -6.61 12.36 -3.58
C PRO A 46 -6.10 13.78 -3.85
N SER A 47 -6.50 14.74 -3.04
CA SER A 47 -5.99 16.10 -3.17
C SER A 47 -4.53 16.22 -2.74
N LYS A 48 -4.12 15.40 -1.77
CA LYS A 48 -2.75 15.40 -1.27
C LYS A 48 -1.91 14.30 -1.88
N MET A 49 -2.54 13.15 -2.13
CA MET A 49 -1.87 11.98 -2.68
C MET A 49 -2.66 11.51 -3.91
N PRO A 50 -2.25 11.91 -5.12
CA PRO A 50 -2.92 11.42 -6.33
C PRO A 50 -2.86 9.91 -6.41
N GLU A 51 -3.90 9.29 -6.95
CA GLU A 51 -3.98 7.84 -7.06
C GLU A 51 -2.78 7.23 -7.78
N GLU A 52 -2.35 7.86 -8.86
CA GLU A 52 -1.19 7.38 -9.61
C GLU A 52 0.08 7.34 -8.76
N ARG A 53 0.26 8.36 -7.95
CA ARG A 53 1.42 8.43 -7.06
C ARG A 53 1.34 7.38 -5.97
N LEU A 54 0.16 7.20 -5.39
CA LEU A 54 -0.08 6.18 -4.39
C LEU A 54 0.22 4.79 -4.95
N GLU A 55 -0.25 4.52 -6.16
CA GLU A 55 0.00 3.25 -6.82
C GLU A 55 1.49 3.00 -7.02
N ARG A 56 2.21 4.01 -7.48
CA ARG A 56 3.66 3.91 -7.68
C ARG A 56 4.40 3.65 -6.37
N ILE A 57 4.08 4.41 -5.34
CA ILE A 57 4.73 4.27 -4.04
C ILE A 57 4.47 2.89 -3.46
N THR A 58 3.24 2.42 -3.55
CA THR A 58 2.87 1.11 -3.05
C THR A 58 3.61 0.02 -3.80
N LYS A 59 3.66 0.13 -5.12
CA LYS A 59 4.38 -0.83 -5.96
C LYS A 59 5.86 -0.87 -5.62
N ASP A 60 6.50 0.30 -5.51
CA ASP A 60 7.91 0.38 -5.18
C ASP A 60 8.20 -0.22 -3.81
N SER A 61 7.36 0.06 -2.84
CA SER A 61 7.52 -0.49 -1.50
C SER A 61 7.39 -2.00 -1.49
N LEU A 62 6.43 -2.54 -2.24
CA LEU A 62 6.24 -3.97 -2.35
C LEU A 62 7.44 -4.64 -3.02
N GLU A 63 7.97 -4.05 -4.08
CA GLU A 63 9.14 -4.60 -4.77
C GLU A 63 10.35 -4.66 -3.85
N LYS A 64 10.54 -3.63 -3.03
CA LYS A 64 11.64 -3.62 -2.06
C LYS A 64 11.50 -4.70 -1.01
N LEU A 65 10.28 -5.09 -0.71
CA LEU A 65 10.00 -6.16 0.25
C LEU A 65 9.98 -7.55 -0.41
N GLY A 66 10.18 -7.62 -1.72
CA GLY A 66 10.20 -8.88 -2.44
C GLY A 66 8.83 -9.38 -2.88
N HIS A 67 7.83 -8.52 -2.88
CA HIS A 67 6.49 -8.85 -3.31
C HIS A 67 6.18 -8.21 -4.67
N LYS A 68 5.24 -8.79 -5.38
CA LYS A 68 4.80 -8.25 -6.66
C LYS A 68 3.34 -7.87 -6.59
N LEU A 69 3.04 -6.72 -7.15
CA LEU A 69 1.67 -6.24 -7.27
C LEU A 69 1.02 -6.90 -8.49
N ILE A 70 -0.15 -7.49 -8.31
CA ILE A 70 -0.89 -8.09 -9.41
C ILE A 70 -1.78 -7.05 -10.07
N GLU A 71 -2.41 -6.24 -9.26
CA GLU A 71 -3.29 -5.17 -9.72
C GLU A 71 -3.07 -3.90 -8.98
#